data_38dbe169958ec76cb51e6db43bd71ea7
#
_entry.id   38dbe169958ec76cb51e6db43bd71ea7
#
_cell.length_a   1.000
_cell.length_b   1.000
_cell.length_c   1.000
_cell.angle_alpha   90.00
_cell.angle_beta   90.00
_cell.angle_gamma   90.00
#
_symmetry.space_group_name_H-M   'P 1'
#
loop_
_entity.id
_entity.type
_entity.pdbx_description
1 polymer ?
#
loop_
_entity_poly.entity_id
_entity_poly.type
_entity_poly.pdbx_seq_one_letter_code
_entity_poly.pdbx_strand_id
1 'polypeptide(L)'
;PATRFRASWIDGAPEPAGFTCGPETDMPKKNENDVKRLTNVSDPTIAIYKAEKPNGTCVIVAPGGGYSILAYEHEGSQVCEYLNTLGVTCALLKYRVPARDKTNPSKEPLQDAQRAIGILRHRATEWGIKPDRIGILGFSAGGHLTVMATLHANDRTYATDPALDVTDATPNFSVPVYPAYLVKSKDETFELKPEIKVTDKSPPMCLIHAHDDKGVTSASGSAMLYLEYRKLNLPAELHIYAKGGHGFGMRKSGLPTAEWLVRVGEWMKSMGWVR
;
A
#
# COMPACT_ATOMS: atom_id res chain seq x y z
N PRO A 1 -15.58 -9.59 -12.50
CA PRO A 1 -14.91 -8.39 -13.05
C PRO A 1 -14.89 -7.29 -12.00
N ALA A 2 -13.73 -6.64 -11.83
CA ALA A 2 -13.59 -5.52 -10.90
C ALA A 2 -14.39 -4.31 -11.41
N THR A 3 -15.12 -3.64 -10.52
CA THR A 3 -15.77 -2.38 -10.84
C THR A 3 -14.78 -1.25 -10.56
N ARG A 4 -14.46 -0.47 -11.59
CA ARG A 4 -13.54 0.70 -11.45
C ARG A 4 -14.34 1.92 -11.04
N PHE A 5 -13.91 2.56 -9.97
CA PHE A 5 -14.35 3.90 -9.58
C PHE A 5 -13.19 4.87 -9.72
N ARG A 6 -13.45 6.05 -10.25
CA ARG A 6 -12.49 7.13 -10.09
C ARG A 6 -12.35 7.39 -8.60
N ALA A 7 -11.14 7.41 -8.08
CA ALA A 7 -10.84 8.03 -6.78
C ALA A 7 -11.02 9.53 -6.99
N SER A 8 -12.29 9.95 -7.09
CA SER A 8 -12.64 11.21 -7.71
C SER A 8 -12.15 12.38 -6.91
N TRP A 9 -11.12 12.97 -7.40
CA TRP A 9 -10.94 14.38 -7.29
C TRP A 9 -12.03 15.01 -8.19
N ILE A 10 -12.99 15.75 -7.63
CA ILE A 10 -14.16 16.28 -8.37
C ILE A 10 -13.71 17.12 -9.57
N ASP A 11 -12.59 17.84 -9.41
CA ASP A 11 -11.99 18.73 -10.43
C ASP A 11 -10.64 18.19 -10.97
N GLY A 12 -10.38 16.88 -10.84
CA GLY A 12 -9.08 16.28 -11.14
C GLY A 12 -8.12 16.30 -9.94
N ALA A 13 -7.14 15.40 -9.93
CA ALA A 13 -6.13 15.35 -8.87
C ALA A 13 -5.27 16.64 -8.90
N PRO A 14 -4.96 17.24 -7.72
CA PRO A 14 -4.15 18.45 -7.69
C PRO A 14 -2.72 18.16 -8.14
N GLU A 15 -2.34 18.69 -9.28
CA GLU A 15 -1.00 18.59 -9.83
C GLU A 15 -0.17 19.83 -9.49
N PRO A 16 1.15 19.68 -9.23
CA PRO A 16 2.03 20.82 -9.07
C PRO A 16 2.06 21.71 -10.32
N ALA A 17 2.14 23.02 -10.14
CA ALA A 17 2.21 23.97 -11.25
C ALA A 17 3.36 23.63 -12.21
N GLY A 18 3.04 23.52 -13.50
CA GLY A 18 4.00 23.21 -14.56
C GLY A 18 4.37 21.72 -14.69
N PHE A 19 3.82 20.84 -13.87
CA PHE A 19 4.02 19.40 -14.06
C PHE A 19 3.13 18.91 -15.21
N THR A 20 3.72 18.16 -16.13
CA THR A 20 3.02 17.43 -17.19
C THR A 20 3.60 16.02 -17.30
N CYS A 21 2.76 15.03 -17.46
CA CYS A 21 3.16 13.70 -17.89
C CYS A 21 2.44 13.34 -19.19
N GLY A 22 3.00 12.40 -19.94
CA GLY A 22 2.33 11.85 -21.10
C GLY A 22 1.04 11.09 -20.73
N PRO A 23 0.33 10.55 -21.73
CA PRO A 23 -0.86 9.74 -21.47
C PRO A 23 -0.53 8.52 -20.63
N GLU A 24 -1.48 8.10 -19.79
CA GLU A 24 -1.38 6.83 -19.06
C GLU A 24 -1.08 5.69 -20.04
N THR A 25 -0.07 4.91 -19.75
CA THR A 25 0.47 3.92 -20.69
C THR A 25 0.75 2.59 -19.99
N ASP A 26 0.22 1.51 -20.56
CA ASP A 26 0.66 0.16 -20.27
C ASP A 26 2.07 -0.03 -20.86
N MET A 27 3.04 -0.35 -20.01
CA MET A 27 4.41 -0.64 -20.49
C MET A 27 4.46 -2.02 -21.12
N PRO A 28 5.13 -2.18 -22.27
CA PRO A 28 5.25 -3.48 -22.91
C PRO A 28 5.97 -4.48 -22.02
N LYS A 29 5.47 -5.71 -21.96
CA LYS A 29 6.17 -6.82 -21.31
C LYS A 29 7.45 -7.14 -22.08
N LYS A 30 8.56 -7.33 -21.34
CA LYS A 30 9.87 -7.68 -21.95
C LYS A 30 9.92 -9.14 -22.39
N ASN A 31 9.14 -10.01 -21.76
CA ASN A 31 9.00 -11.44 -22.05
C ASN A 31 7.71 -11.98 -21.38
N GLU A 32 7.40 -13.24 -21.62
CA GLU A 32 6.19 -13.89 -21.09
C GLU A 32 6.11 -13.91 -19.56
N ASN A 33 7.24 -13.92 -18.87
CA ASN A 33 7.33 -13.92 -17.40
C ASN A 33 7.34 -12.50 -16.82
N ASP A 34 7.31 -11.48 -17.65
CA ASP A 34 7.27 -10.09 -17.19
C ASP A 34 5.86 -9.69 -16.75
N VAL A 35 5.79 -8.74 -15.84
CA VAL A 35 4.54 -8.30 -15.21
C VAL A 35 4.00 -7.04 -15.89
N LYS A 36 2.69 -6.88 -15.86
CA LYS A 36 2.04 -5.66 -16.35
C LYS A 36 2.42 -4.48 -15.46
N ARG A 37 2.86 -3.39 -16.11
CA ARG A 37 3.22 -2.12 -15.48
C ARG A 37 2.48 -0.96 -16.11
N LEU A 38 2.09 0.00 -15.30
CA LEU A 38 1.51 1.26 -15.73
C LEU A 38 2.46 2.42 -15.43
N THR A 39 2.45 3.44 -16.28
CA THR A 39 3.13 4.71 -16.03
C THR A 39 2.27 5.89 -16.48
N ASN A 40 2.70 7.11 -16.15
CA ASN A 40 2.02 8.36 -16.49
C ASN A 40 0.57 8.43 -15.96
N VAL A 41 0.37 7.96 -14.72
CA VAL A 41 -0.91 8.07 -14.04
C VAL A 41 -1.06 9.50 -13.51
N SER A 42 -1.99 10.27 -14.07
CA SER A 42 -2.41 11.60 -13.60
C SER A 42 -3.83 11.57 -13.02
N ASP A 43 -4.63 10.58 -13.38
CA ASP A 43 -5.98 10.35 -12.84
C ASP A 43 -5.99 9.11 -11.93
N PRO A 44 -5.80 9.29 -10.60
CA PRO A 44 -5.79 8.16 -9.67
C PRO A 44 -7.18 7.54 -9.54
N THR A 45 -7.23 6.21 -9.46
CA THR A 45 -8.48 5.45 -9.36
C THR A 45 -8.35 4.31 -8.36
N ILE A 46 -9.49 3.84 -7.85
CA ILE A 46 -9.60 2.58 -7.14
C ILE A 46 -10.43 1.60 -7.96
N ALA A 47 -9.93 0.37 -8.10
CA ALA A 47 -10.67 -0.73 -8.70
C ALA A 47 -11.16 -1.66 -7.58
N ILE A 48 -12.47 -1.80 -7.41
CA ILE A 48 -13.07 -2.62 -6.36
C ILE A 48 -13.20 -4.06 -6.84
N TYR A 49 -12.53 -4.96 -6.12
CA TYR A 49 -12.63 -6.40 -6.22
C TYR A 49 -13.48 -6.90 -5.05
N LYS A 50 -14.80 -6.99 -5.27
CA LYS A 50 -15.72 -7.41 -4.22
C LYS A 50 -15.61 -8.92 -4.03
N ALA A 51 -15.43 -9.37 -2.79
CA ALA A 51 -15.48 -10.79 -2.46
C ALA A 51 -16.90 -11.34 -2.70
N GLU A 52 -17.00 -12.62 -3.08
CA GLU A 52 -18.29 -13.28 -3.26
C GLU A 52 -19.11 -13.32 -1.96
N LYS A 53 -18.43 -13.59 -0.84
CA LYS A 53 -19.00 -13.58 0.52
C LYS A 53 -18.24 -12.57 1.39
N PRO A 54 -18.55 -11.27 1.30
CA PRO A 54 -17.80 -10.24 2.02
C PRO A 54 -17.94 -10.42 3.54
N ASN A 55 -16.83 -10.32 4.26
CA ASN A 55 -16.79 -10.37 5.73
C ASN A 55 -16.83 -8.97 6.38
N GLY A 56 -16.94 -7.93 5.58
CA GLY A 56 -16.93 -6.53 5.99
C GLY A 56 -15.53 -5.89 6.03
N THR A 57 -14.47 -6.65 5.86
CA THR A 57 -13.10 -6.11 5.79
C THR A 57 -12.78 -5.67 4.36
N CYS A 58 -12.09 -4.53 4.23
CA CYS A 58 -11.54 -4.05 2.98
C CYS A 58 -10.04 -3.84 3.12
N VAL A 59 -9.28 -4.16 2.06
CA VAL A 59 -7.85 -3.86 1.97
C VAL A 59 -7.59 -3.04 0.71
N ILE A 60 -7.00 -1.85 0.89
CA ILE A 60 -6.43 -1.09 -0.22
C ILE A 60 -5.11 -1.73 -0.59
N VAL A 61 -4.90 -2.03 -1.86
CA VAL A 61 -3.63 -2.58 -2.36
C VAL A 61 -2.92 -1.51 -3.17
N ALA A 62 -1.69 -1.15 -2.73
CA ALA A 62 -0.82 -0.15 -3.35
C ALA A 62 0.38 -0.85 -4.02
N PRO A 63 0.41 -1.02 -5.34
CA PRO A 63 1.52 -1.65 -6.04
C PRO A 63 2.85 -0.89 -5.87
N GLY A 64 3.98 -1.59 -5.99
CA GLY A 64 5.29 -0.98 -6.05
C GLY A 64 5.65 -0.44 -7.43
N GLY A 65 6.88 0.03 -7.55
CA GLY A 65 7.42 0.55 -8.81
C GLY A 65 8.26 1.81 -8.67
N GLY A 66 8.87 2.02 -7.50
CA GLY A 66 9.83 3.11 -7.25
C GLY A 66 9.25 4.51 -7.41
N TYR A 67 7.94 4.68 -7.26
CA TYR A 67 7.21 5.91 -7.59
C TYR A 67 7.38 6.40 -9.05
N SER A 68 7.78 5.51 -9.95
CA SER A 68 7.94 5.80 -11.38
C SER A 68 6.91 5.07 -12.22
N ILE A 69 6.53 3.88 -11.80
CA ILE A 69 5.55 2.99 -12.44
C ILE A 69 4.69 2.30 -11.37
N LEU A 70 3.69 1.54 -11.80
CA LEU A 70 2.91 0.64 -10.95
C LEU A 70 3.04 -0.80 -11.46
N ALA A 71 3.51 -1.72 -10.62
CA ALA A 71 3.57 -3.16 -10.88
C ALA A 71 2.18 -3.80 -10.66
N TYR A 72 1.22 -3.45 -11.50
CA TYR A 72 -0.23 -3.53 -11.28
C TYR A 72 -0.80 -4.95 -11.25
N GLU A 73 -0.07 -5.94 -11.74
CA GLU A 73 -0.54 -7.33 -11.81
C GLU A 73 -0.15 -8.12 -10.56
N HIS A 74 1.13 -8.47 -10.41
CA HIS A 74 1.62 -9.35 -9.34
C HIS A 74 1.73 -8.69 -7.95
N GLU A 75 1.69 -7.37 -7.89
CA GLU A 75 1.60 -6.57 -6.66
C GLU A 75 0.26 -5.84 -6.56
N GLY A 76 -0.72 -6.23 -7.38
CA GLY A 76 -2.02 -5.59 -7.45
C GLY A 76 -3.17 -6.57 -7.61
N SER A 77 -3.63 -6.83 -8.85
CA SER A 77 -4.83 -7.61 -9.11
C SER A 77 -4.77 -9.04 -8.54
N GLN A 78 -3.63 -9.71 -8.65
CA GLN A 78 -3.47 -11.08 -8.11
C GLN A 78 -3.57 -11.12 -6.59
N VAL A 79 -3.12 -10.06 -5.89
CA VAL A 79 -3.30 -9.93 -4.44
C VAL A 79 -4.76 -9.75 -4.07
N CYS A 80 -5.49 -8.90 -4.84
CA CYS A 80 -6.92 -8.70 -4.66
C CYS A 80 -7.71 -10.00 -4.86
N GLU A 81 -7.37 -10.78 -5.86
CA GLU A 81 -8.00 -12.08 -6.14
C GLU A 81 -7.81 -13.06 -4.98
N TYR A 82 -6.58 -13.13 -4.42
CA TYR A 82 -6.33 -13.96 -3.24
C TYR A 82 -7.11 -13.49 -2.01
N LEU A 83 -7.08 -12.20 -1.70
CA LEU A 83 -7.81 -11.64 -0.55
C LEU A 83 -9.32 -11.87 -0.66
N ASN A 84 -9.88 -11.87 -1.88
CA ASN A 84 -11.28 -12.21 -2.10
C ASN A 84 -11.60 -13.65 -1.66
N THR A 85 -10.66 -14.61 -1.75
CA THR A 85 -10.87 -15.98 -1.26
C THR A 85 -11.04 -16.04 0.25
N LEU A 86 -10.52 -15.04 0.97
CA LEU A 86 -10.65 -14.87 2.42
C LEU A 86 -11.91 -14.06 2.82
N GLY A 87 -12.77 -13.71 1.86
CA GLY A 87 -13.94 -12.86 2.08
C GLY A 87 -13.61 -11.37 2.26
N VAL A 88 -12.38 -10.96 1.96
CA VAL A 88 -11.95 -9.57 2.06
C VAL A 88 -12.21 -8.85 0.74
N THR A 89 -12.95 -7.75 0.77
CA THR A 89 -13.09 -6.84 -0.37
C THR A 89 -11.77 -6.11 -0.59
N CYS A 90 -11.34 -5.97 -1.85
CA CYS A 90 -10.06 -5.33 -2.16
C CYS A 90 -10.29 -4.08 -3.00
N ALA A 91 -9.54 -3.02 -2.72
CA ALA A 91 -9.53 -1.79 -3.48
C ALA A 91 -8.12 -1.58 -4.07
N LEU A 92 -7.91 -1.93 -5.32
CA LEU A 92 -6.63 -1.76 -6.00
C LEU A 92 -6.44 -0.27 -6.34
N LEU A 93 -5.46 0.35 -5.72
CA LEU A 93 -5.15 1.76 -5.88
C LEU A 93 -4.19 1.98 -7.06
N LYS A 94 -4.64 2.72 -8.04
CA LYS A 94 -3.83 3.30 -9.09
C LYS A 94 -3.49 4.73 -8.67
N TYR A 95 -2.38 4.92 -7.99
CA TYR A 95 -1.92 6.22 -7.52
C TYR A 95 -1.04 6.93 -8.54
N ARG A 96 -0.86 8.24 -8.40
CA ARG A 96 -0.10 9.08 -9.34
C ARG A 96 1.37 8.69 -9.43
N VAL A 97 1.83 8.40 -10.64
CA VAL A 97 3.23 8.16 -11.03
C VAL A 97 3.47 8.74 -12.42
N PRO A 98 4.71 9.17 -12.76
CA PRO A 98 5.90 9.21 -11.92
C PRO A 98 5.79 10.25 -10.81
N ALA A 99 6.66 10.17 -9.80
CA ALA A 99 6.73 11.14 -8.72
C ALA A 99 6.87 12.57 -9.25
N ARG A 100 6.06 13.50 -8.71
CA ARG A 100 6.06 14.91 -9.08
C ARG A 100 7.20 15.67 -8.44
N ASP A 101 7.62 15.23 -7.26
CA ASP A 101 8.76 15.77 -6.52
C ASP A 101 9.75 14.64 -6.21
N LYS A 102 10.98 14.78 -6.73
CA LYS A 102 12.04 13.78 -6.49
C LYS A 102 12.57 13.80 -5.06
N THR A 103 12.38 14.89 -4.33
CA THR A 103 12.80 15.04 -2.93
C THR A 103 11.76 14.49 -1.97
N ASN A 104 10.48 14.49 -2.36
CA ASN A 104 9.38 13.88 -1.64
C ASN A 104 8.49 13.06 -2.60
N PRO A 105 8.97 11.91 -3.09
CA PRO A 105 8.29 11.16 -4.14
C PRO A 105 6.95 10.55 -3.71
N SER A 106 6.67 10.49 -2.42
CA SER A 106 5.42 9.96 -1.87
C SER A 106 4.33 11.02 -1.69
N LYS A 107 4.59 12.30 -1.91
CA LYS A 107 3.66 13.39 -1.59
C LYS A 107 2.31 13.22 -2.27
N GLU A 108 2.27 13.19 -3.59
CA GLU A 108 1.02 13.02 -4.34
C GLU A 108 0.41 11.62 -4.19
N PRO A 109 1.20 10.50 -4.21
CA PRO A 109 0.69 9.18 -3.85
C PRO A 109 0.03 9.12 -2.47
N LEU A 110 0.57 9.82 -1.45
CA LEU A 110 -0.03 9.88 -0.11
C LEU A 110 -1.39 10.57 -0.14
N GLN A 111 -1.54 11.69 -0.87
CA GLN A 111 -2.82 12.34 -1.08
C GLN A 111 -3.85 11.37 -1.68
N ASP A 112 -3.42 10.57 -2.68
CA ASP A 112 -4.29 9.60 -3.35
C ASP A 112 -4.71 8.46 -2.40
N ALA A 113 -3.79 7.98 -1.56
CA ALA A 113 -4.10 6.96 -0.55
C ALA A 113 -5.04 7.49 0.54
N GLN A 114 -4.81 8.70 1.05
CA GLN A 114 -5.68 9.36 2.03
C GLN A 114 -7.10 9.54 1.47
N ARG A 115 -7.21 9.99 0.23
CA ARG A 115 -8.49 10.15 -0.47
C ARG A 115 -9.18 8.80 -0.68
N ALA A 116 -8.44 7.77 -1.08
CA ALA A 116 -8.99 6.42 -1.28
C ALA A 116 -9.57 5.86 0.03
N ILE A 117 -8.87 6.01 1.17
CA ILE A 117 -9.39 5.59 2.49
C ILE A 117 -10.68 6.35 2.83
N GLY A 118 -10.69 7.66 2.63
CA GLY A 118 -11.87 8.50 2.88
C GLY A 118 -13.08 8.07 2.07
N ILE A 119 -12.91 7.86 0.76
CA ILE A 119 -13.98 7.39 -0.15
C ILE A 119 -14.50 6.01 0.27
N LEU A 120 -13.60 5.05 0.55
CA LEU A 120 -14.00 3.72 0.97
C LEU A 120 -14.78 3.75 2.28
N ARG A 121 -14.40 4.60 3.21
CA ARG A 121 -15.07 4.76 4.50
C ARG A 121 -16.43 5.45 4.35
N HIS A 122 -16.51 6.50 3.54
CA HIS A 122 -17.76 7.23 3.26
C HIS A 122 -18.77 6.35 2.53
N ARG A 123 -18.34 5.54 1.57
CA ARG A 123 -19.19 4.68 0.73
C ARG A 123 -19.17 3.21 1.14
N ALA A 124 -18.78 2.89 2.37
CA ALA A 124 -18.53 1.53 2.82
C ALA A 124 -19.73 0.58 2.62
N THR A 125 -20.95 1.05 2.86
CA THR A 125 -22.19 0.27 2.72
C THR A 125 -22.43 -0.19 1.29
N GLU A 126 -22.04 0.57 0.27
CA GLU A 126 -22.23 0.22 -1.14
C GLU A 126 -21.48 -1.06 -1.54
N TRP A 127 -20.36 -1.32 -0.85
CA TRP A 127 -19.49 -2.46 -1.15
C TRP A 127 -19.53 -3.56 -0.09
N GLY A 128 -20.44 -3.44 0.90
CA GLY A 128 -20.52 -4.38 2.02
C GLY A 128 -19.31 -4.32 2.96
N ILE A 129 -18.67 -3.15 3.06
CA ILE A 129 -17.52 -2.87 3.92
C ILE A 129 -18.03 -2.27 5.25
N LYS A 130 -17.35 -2.59 6.34
CA LYS A 130 -17.52 -1.90 7.63
C LYS A 130 -16.51 -0.76 7.70
N PRO A 131 -16.93 0.49 8.04
CA PRO A 131 -16.05 1.66 8.02
C PRO A 131 -14.83 1.56 8.94
N ASP A 132 -14.93 0.73 9.98
CA ASP A 132 -13.90 0.45 10.99
C ASP A 132 -13.03 -0.77 10.64
N ARG A 133 -13.10 -1.29 9.41
CA ARG A 133 -12.37 -2.48 8.95
C ARG A 133 -11.68 -2.26 7.61
N ILE A 134 -11.04 -1.11 7.43
CA ILE A 134 -10.34 -0.73 6.20
C ILE A 134 -8.83 -0.71 6.48
N GLY A 135 -8.10 -1.66 5.88
CA GLY A 135 -6.64 -1.72 5.93
C GLY A 135 -5.99 -1.26 4.63
N ILE A 136 -4.67 -1.10 4.68
CA ILE A 136 -3.83 -0.82 3.51
C ILE A 136 -2.66 -1.78 3.45
N LEU A 137 -2.40 -2.32 2.26
CA LEU A 137 -1.30 -3.23 1.94
C LEU A 137 -0.55 -2.68 0.74
N GLY A 138 0.77 -2.67 0.77
CA GLY A 138 1.52 -2.19 -0.38
C GLY A 138 2.93 -2.74 -0.45
N PHE A 139 3.55 -2.60 -1.62
CA PHE A 139 4.79 -3.25 -2.01
C PHE A 139 5.88 -2.23 -2.35
N SER A 140 7.11 -2.44 -1.88
CA SER A 140 8.24 -1.59 -2.27
C SER A 140 7.96 -0.09 -2.02
N ALA A 141 7.91 0.74 -3.06
CA ALA A 141 7.45 2.13 -2.96
C ALA A 141 5.98 2.22 -2.48
N GLY A 142 5.09 1.29 -2.90
CA GLY A 142 3.74 1.15 -2.35
C GLY A 142 3.74 0.68 -0.89
N GLY A 143 4.75 -0.10 -0.48
CA GLY A 143 4.99 -0.45 0.93
C GLY A 143 5.41 0.77 1.75
N HIS A 144 6.28 1.62 1.21
CA HIS A 144 6.58 2.93 1.80
C HIS A 144 5.32 3.81 1.89
N LEU A 145 4.54 3.88 0.80
CA LEU A 145 3.25 4.58 0.79
C LEU A 145 2.30 4.05 1.88
N THR A 146 2.27 2.74 2.09
CA THR A 146 1.49 2.11 3.16
C THR A 146 1.92 2.61 4.54
N VAL A 147 3.24 2.68 4.80
CA VAL A 147 3.78 3.25 6.04
C VAL A 147 3.41 4.73 6.17
N MET A 148 3.60 5.53 5.11
CA MET A 148 3.26 6.95 5.12
C MET A 148 1.75 7.18 5.34
N ALA A 149 0.87 6.44 4.67
CA ALA A 149 -0.58 6.54 4.87
C ALA A 149 -1.02 6.12 6.28
N THR A 150 -0.24 5.25 6.94
CA THR A 150 -0.50 4.83 8.32
C THR A 150 -0.06 5.88 9.34
N LEU A 151 1.13 6.45 9.16
CA LEU A 151 1.74 7.36 10.13
C LEU A 151 1.36 8.84 9.92
N HIS A 152 0.96 9.21 8.69
CA HIS A 152 0.59 10.56 8.26
C HIS A 152 -0.84 10.62 7.69
N ALA A 153 -1.72 9.81 8.20
CA ALA A 153 -3.07 9.62 7.67
C ALA A 153 -3.85 10.94 7.53
N ASN A 154 -3.69 11.85 8.45
CA ASN A 154 -4.42 13.12 8.52
C ASN A 154 -3.56 14.34 8.20
N ASP A 155 -2.30 14.16 7.83
CA ASP A 155 -1.40 15.24 7.39
C ASP A 155 -1.67 15.59 5.91
N ARG A 156 -2.91 16.05 5.65
CA ARG A 156 -3.37 16.35 4.29
C ARG A 156 -2.69 17.59 3.73
N THR A 157 -2.12 17.47 2.53
CA THR A 157 -1.44 18.56 1.80
C THR A 157 -2.22 19.01 0.57
N TYR A 158 -3.54 18.78 0.55
CA TYR A 158 -4.47 19.16 -0.50
C TYR A 158 -5.71 19.83 0.08
N ALA A 159 -6.44 20.57 -0.75
CA ALA A 159 -7.72 21.16 -0.36
C ALA A 159 -8.74 20.04 -0.08
N THR A 160 -9.27 20.01 1.13
CA THR A 160 -10.22 18.99 1.55
C THR A 160 -11.60 19.22 0.94
N ASP A 161 -12.24 18.13 0.53
CA ASP A 161 -13.63 18.11 0.13
C ASP A 161 -14.49 17.84 1.37
N PRO A 162 -15.40 18.76 1.77
CA PRO A 162 -16.23 18.57 2.95
C PRO A 162 -17.13 17.33 2.91
N ALA A 163 -17.44 16.80 1.73
CA ALA A 163 -18.23 15.59 1.58
C ALA A 163 -17.41 14.30 1.73
N LEU A 164 -16.14 14.32 1.31
CA LEU A 164 -15.31 13.12 1.24
C LEU A 164 -14.20 13.07 2.30
N ASP A 165 -13.66 14.21 2.72
CA ASP A 165 -12.51 14.29 3.63
C ASP A 165 -12.89 14.62 5.08
N VAL A 166 -14.17 14.60 5.43
CA VAL A 166 -14.65 14.74 6.81
C VAL A 166 -14.29 13.51 7.67
N THR A 167 -14.03 12.38 7.02
CA THR A 167 -13.68 11.15 7.72
C THR A 167 -12.18 11.06 7.97
N ASP A 168 -11.82 10.44 9.09
CA ASP A 168 -10.46 10.07 9.42
C ASP A 168 -9.87 9.17 8.31
N ALA A 169 -8.71 9.52 7.77
CA ALA A 169 -8.01 8.74 6.76
C ALA A 169 -7.04 7.69 7.36
N THR A 170 -7.05 7.48 8.67
CA THR A 170 -6.23 6.45 9.33
C THR A 170 -6.72 5.05 8.95
N PRO A 171 -5.90 4.19 8.34
CA PRO A 171 -6.29 2.80 8.11
C PRO A 171 -6.45 2.07 9.45
N ASN A 172 -7.32 1.05 9.51
CA ASN A 172 -7.51 0.27 10.73
C ASN A 172 -6.36 -0.73 10.99
N PHE A 173 -5.61 -1.06 9.95
CA PHE A 173 -4.38 -1.87 9.99
C PHE A 173 -3.57 -1.67 8.71
N SER A 174 -2.31 -2.09 8.74
CA SER A 174 -1.42 -1.95 7.59
C SER A 174 -0.51 -3.15 7.39
N VAL A 175 -0.17 -3.42 6.11
CA VAL A 175 0.70 -4.53 5.71
C VAL A 175 1.73 -4.02 4.70
N PRO A 176 2.83 -3.41 5.15
CA PRO A 176 3.93 -3.06 4.25
C PRO A 176 4.76 -4.30 3.91
N VAL A 177 4.87 -4.58 2.60
CA VAL A 177 5.61 -5.72 2.04
C VAL A 177 6.87 -5.19 1.37
N TYR A 178 8.02 -5.63 1.85
CA TYR A 178 9.36 -5.12 1.47
C TYR A 178 9.38 -3.60 1.24
N PRO A 179 8.95 -2.80 2.23
CA PRO A 179 8.85 -1.37 2.07
C PRO A 179 10.21 -0.74 1.79
N ALA A 180 10.26 0.10 0.75
CA ALA A 180 11.46 0.86 0.40
C ALA A 180 11.56 2.14 1.24
N TYR A 181 12.70 2.82 1.18
CA TYR A 181 12.90 4.20 1.64
C TYR A 181 12.65 4.49 3.13
N LEU A 182 12.62 3.48 3.99
CA LEU A 182 12.43 3.68 5.43
C LEU A 182 13.70 4.16 6.14
N VAL A 183 14.87 3.82 5.61
CA VAL A 183 16.18 4.13 6.20
C VAL A 183 16.78 5.39 5.60
N LYS A 184 17.65 6.06 6.40
CA LYS A 184 18.29 7.33 6.00
C LYS A 184 19.26 7.21 4.83
N SER A 185 19.91 6.05 4.65
CA SER A 185 20.97 5.88 3.65
C SER A 185 20.87 4.53 2.93
N LYS A 186 21.48 4.47 1.75
CA LYS A 186 21.70 3.22 1.01
C LYS A 186 22.69 2.28 1.70
N ASP A 187 23.52 2.82 2.57
CA ASP A 187 24.66 2.13 3.21
C ASP A 187 24.25 1.44 4.52
N GLU A 188 23.00 0.98 4.61
CA GLU A 188 22.47 0.22 5.76
C GLU A 188 22.71 0.91 7.10
N THR A 189 22.48 2.20 7.17
CA THR A 189 22.39 2.87 8.46
C THR A 189 21.18 2.33 9.20
N PHE A 190 21.38 1.83 10.42
CA PHE A 190 20.30 1.38 11.29
C PHE A 190 19.56 2.58 11.91
N GLU A 191 19.10 3.48 11.04
CA GLU A 191 18.34 4.66 11.42
C GLU A 191 17.18 4.87 10.46
N LEU A 192 15.99 4.95 11.03
CA LEU A 192 14.79 5.34 10.28
C LEU A 192 14.88 6.80 9.85
N LYS A 193 14.25 7.12 8.73
CA LYS A 193 14.09 8.51 8.33
C LYS A 193 13.24 9.29 9.34
N PRO A 194 13.46 10.60 9.49
CA PRO A 194 12.78 11.42 10.50
C PRO A 194 11.25 11.43 10.38
N GLU A 195 10.75 11.26 9.18
CA GLU A 195 9.30 11.19 8.90
C GLU A 195 8.67 9.87 9.35
N ILE A 196 9.44 8.82 9.60
CA ILE A 196 8.93 7.53 10.07
C ILE A 196 8.80 7.57 11.59
N LYS A 197 7.70 8.12 12.08
CA LYS A 197 7.43 8.27 13.52
C LYS A 197 6.21 7.48 13.93
N VAL A 198 6.42 6.44 14.73
CA VAL A 198 5.35 5.68 15.38
C VAL A 198 4.88 6.42 16.61
N THR A 199 3.58 6.49 16.81
CA THR A 199 2.94 7.09 18.00
C THR A 199 2.07 6.05 18.69
N ASP A 200 1.61 6.34 19.89
CA ASP A 200 0.67 5.49 20.66
C ASP A 200 -0.69 5.28 19.97
N LYS A 201 -0.99 6.07 18.92
CA LYS A 201 -2.19 5.97 18.09
C LYS A 201 -1.97 5.21 16.77
N SER A 202 -0.74 4.77 16.50
CA SER A 202 -0.45 4.04 15.27
C SER A 202 -1.20 2.70 15.23
N PRO A 203 -1.91 2.40 14.14
CA PRO A 203 -2.71 1.18 14.01
C PRO A 203 -1.84 -0.08 13.90
N PRO A 204 -2.40 -1.28 14.14
CA PRO A 204 -1.71 -2.56 13.99
C PRO A 204 -1.01 -2.72 12.65
N MET A 205 0.17 -3.36 12.65
CA MET A 205 1.00 -3.50 11.43
C MET A 205 1.57 -4.92 11.32
N CYS A 206 1.51 -5.50 10.11
CA CYS A 206 2.21 -6.74 9.77
C CYS A 206 3.24 -6.47 8.67
N LEU A 207 4.51 -6.66 8.98
CA LEU A 207 5.65 -6.37 8.10
C LEU A 207 6.16 -7.66 7.46
N ILE A 208 6.35 -7.63 6.14
CA ILE A 208 6.85 -8.77 5.36
C ILE A 208 8.11 -8.36 4.61
N HIS A 209 9.21 -9.10 4.77
CA HIS A 209 10.47 -8.79 4.09
C HIS A 209 11.29 -10.04 3.78
N ALA A 210 12.30 -9.89 2.90
CA ALA A 210 13.36 -10.88 2.71
C ALA A 210 14.69 -10.31 3.19
N HIS A 211 15.48 -11.12 3.91
CA HIS A 211 16.78 -10.73 4.47
C HIS A 211 17.81 -10.34 3.41
N ASP A 212 17.76 -10.99 2.25
CA ASP A 212 18.66 -10.77 1.14
C ASP A 212 18.28 -9.58 0.23
N ASP A 213 17.25 -8.82 0.61
CA ASP A 213 16.93 -7.52 -0.01
C ASP A 213 17.91 -6.45 0.51
N LYS A 214 18.37 -5.53 -0.36
CA LYS A 214 19.52 -4.65 -0.10
C LYS A 214 19.25 -3.19 -0.44
N GLY A 215 20.11 -2.33 0.10
CA GLY A 215 20.09 -0.90 -0.18
C GLY A 215 18.87 -0.20 0.42
N VAL A 216 18.22 0.65 -0.35
CA VAL A 216 17.04 1.42 0.10
C VAL A 216 15.81 0.55 0.41
N THR A 217 15.89 -0.73 0.08
CA THR A 217 14.86 -1.75 0.32
C THR A 217 15.30 -2.79 1.36
N SER A 218 16.35 -2.51 2.14
CA SER A 218 16.88 -3.43 3.14
C SER A 218 15.84 -3.77 4.22
N ALA A 219 15.83 -5.03 4.64
CA ALA A 219 14.98 -5.54 5.72
C ALA A 219 15.24 -4.85 7.07
N SER A 220 16.38 -4.17 7.24
CA SER A 220 16.69 -3.38 8.43
C SER A 220 15.61 -2.32 8.70
N GLY A 221 15.06 -1.68 7.66
CA GLY A 221 13.97 -0.72 7.78
C GLY A 221 12.72 -1.32 8.44
N SER A 222 12.30 -2.50 7.99
CA SER A 222 11.16 -3.21 8.58
C SER A 222 11.43 -3.66 10.02
N ALA A 223 12.65 -4.14 10.30
CA ALA A 223 13.02 -4.56 11.65
C ALA A 223 13.02 -3.37 12.63
N MET A 224 13.57 -2.22 12.23
CA MET A 224 13.55 -1.02 13.06
C MET A 224 12.15 -0.48 13.27
N LEU A 225 11.31 -0.45 12.23
CA LEU A 225 9.92 -0.02 12.35
C LEU A 225 9.16 -0.93 13.34
N TYR A 226 9.35 -2.25 13.26
CA TYR A 226 8.81 -3.18 14.24
C TYR A 226 9.28 -2.86 15.67
N LEU A 227 10.57 -2.51 15.87
CA LEU A 227 11.09 -2.14 17.19
C LEU A 227 10.45 -0.85 17.73
N GLU A 228 10.14 0.13 16.87
CA GLU A 228 9.39 1.33 17.30
C GLU A 228 7.97 0.95 17.79
N TYR A 229 7.28 0.06 17.09
CA TYR A 229 5.98 -0.48 17.55
C TYR A 229 6.13 -1.20 18.89
N ARG A 230 7.17 -2.01 19.04
CA ARG A 230 7.44 -2.77 20.27
C ARG A 230 7.72 -1.87 21.47
N LYS A 231 8.46 -0.76 21.29
CA LYS A 231 8.72 0.23 22.34
C LYS A 231 7.44 0.84 22.91
N LEU A 232 6.42 1.04 22.08
CA LEU A 232 5.13 1.60 22.47
C LEU A 232 4.09 0.52 22.84
N ASN A 233 4.48 -0.75 22.86
CA ASN A 233 3.59 -1.90 23.12
C ASN A 233 2.38 -1.95 22.18
N LEU A 234 2.57 -1.56 20.92
CA LEU A 234 1.54 -1.60 19.88
C LEU A 234 1.51 -2.97 19.20
N PRO A 235 0.34 -3.43 18.72
CA PRO A 235 0.25 -4.69 17.98
C PRO A 235 1.04 -4.63 16.68
N ALA A 236 2.03 -5.52 16.55
CA ALA A 236 2.80 -5.65 15.33
C ALA A 236 3.29 -7.09 15.14
N GLU A 237 3.40 -7.51 13.88
CA GLU A 237 3.99 -8.79 13.47
C GLU A 237 5.04 -8.54 12.40
N LEU A 238 6.13 -9.31 12.40
CA LEU A 238 7.24 -9.17 11.45
C LEU A 238 7.68 -10.54 10.96
N HIS A 239 7.68 -10.73 9.63
CA HIS A 239 8.23 -11.89 8.95
C HIS A 239 9.42 -11.48 8.08
N ILE A 240 10.60 -12.00 8.40
CA ILE A 240 11.80 -11.84 7.58
C ILE A 240 12.24 -13.20 7.09
N TYR A 241 12.07 -13.46 5.80
CA TYR A 241 12.49 -14.69 5.13
C TYR A 241 13.97 -14.63 4.79
N ALA A 242 14.70 -15.72 4.92
CA ALA A 242 16.14 -15.77 4.65
C ALA A 242 16.48 -15.40 3.18
N LYS A 243 15.61 -15.78 2.24
CA LYS A 243 15.78 -15.54 0.80
C LYS A 243 14.46 -15.12 0.16
N GLY A 244 14.55 -14.29 -0.87
CA GLY A 244 13.43 -13.81 -1.66
C GLY A 244 13.80 -12.62 -2.53
N GLY A 245 14.84 -11.88 -2.15
CA GLY A 245 15.24 -10.64 -2.81
C GLY A 245 14.14 -9.59 -2.77
N HIS A 246 14.19 -8.65 -3.72
CA HIS A 246 13.19 -7.61 -3.88
C HIS A 246 12.10 -7.97 -4.91
N GLY A 247 10.86 -7.55 -4.65
CA GLY A 247 9.79 -7.62 -5.66
C GLY A 247 9.22 -9.03 -5.88
N PHE A 248 9.22 -9.90 -4.86
CA PHE A 248 8.66 -11.24 -5.01
C PHE A 248 7.14 -11.23 -5.28
N GLY A 249 6.35 -10.30 -4.71
CA GLY A 249 4.92 -10.16 -4.96
C GLY A 249 4.18 -11.51 -4.94
N MET A 250 3.33 -11.74 -5.93
CA MET A 250 2.60 -13.01 -6.11
C MET A 250 3.32 -14.01 -7.03
N ARG A 251 4.64 -13.83 -7.24
CA ARG A 251 5.42 -14.75 -8.08
C ARG A 251 5.53 -16.11 -7.42
N LYS A 252 5.21 -17.14 -8.19
CA LYS A 252 5.44 -18.52 -7.78
C LYS A 252 6.94 -18.80 -7.75
N SER A 253 7.48 -19.08 -6.57
CA SER A 253 8.85 -19.50 -6.38
C SER A 253 8.87 -20.71 -5.45
N GLY A 254 9.92 -21.52 -5.49
CA GLY A 254 10.11 -22.60 -4.52
C GLY A 254 10.59 -22.12 -3.14
N LEU A 255 10.52 -20.81 -2.88
CA LEU A 255 10.98 -20.18 -1.63
C LEU A 255 9.82 -19.95 -0.67
N PRO A 256 10.08 -19.95 0.66
CA PRO A 256 9.06 -19.64 1.68
C PRO A 256 8.37 -18.28 1.47
N THR A 257 9.02 -17.33 0.79
CA THR A 257 8.40 -16.05 0.40
C THR A 257 7.19 -16.22 -0.52
N ALA A 258 6.97 -17.35 -1.18
CA ALA A 258 5.75 -17.59 -1.96
C ALA A 258 4.49 -17.70 -1.08
N GLU A 259 4.67 -17.98 0.22
CA GLU A 259 3.58 -18.18 1.19
C GLU A 259 3.33 -16.92 2.07
N TRP A 260 3.94 -15.80 1.75
CA TRP A 260 3.85 -14.59 2.59
C TRP A 260 2.40 -14.14 2.84
N LEU A 261 1.54 -14.25 1.82
CA LEU A 261 0.16 -13.78 1.92
C LEU A 261 -0.71 -14.73 2.76
N VAL A 262 -0.32 -16.02 2.88
CA VAL A 262 -0.91 -16.95 3.85
C VAL A 262 -0.61 -16.49 5.28
N ARG A 263 0.63 -16.07 5.56
CA ARG A 263 1.01 -15.53 6.90
C ARG A 263 0.22 -14.26 7.22
N VAL A 264 0.05 -13.37 6.24
CA VAL A 264 -0.81 -12.19 6.40
C VAL A 264 -2.27 -12.58 6.70
N GLY A 265 -2.82 -13.58 6.00
CA GLY A 265 -4.16 -14.11 6.26
C GLY A 265 -4.31 -14.65 7.69
N GLU A 266 -3.33 -15.39 8.20
CA GLU A 266 -3.29 -15.90 9.57
C GLU A 266 -3.22 -14.76 10.60
N TRP A 267 -2.37 -13.75 10.36
CA TRP A 267 -2.33 -12.55 11.17
C TRP A 267 -3.68 -11.81 11.15
N MET A 268 -4.26 -11.60 9.99
CA MET A 268 -5.58 -10.96 9.87
C MET A 268 -6.66 -11.75 10.64
N LYS A 269 -6.56 -13.08 10.66
CA LYS A 269 -7.47 -13.94 11.45
C LYS A 269 -7.24 -13.76 12.95
N SER A 270 -5.99 -13.76 13.42
CA SER A 270 -5.65 -13.55 14.82
C SER A 270 -6.11 -12.19 15.36
N MET A 271 -6.13 -11.18 14.49
CA MET A 271 -6.59 -9.81 14.78
C MET A 271 -8.10 -9.62 14.56
N GLY A 272 -8.83 -10.64 14.13
CA GLY A 272 -10.28 -10.57 13.90
C GLY A 272 -10.71 -9.91 12.60
N TRP A 273 -9.79 -9.61 11.67
CA TRP A 273 -10.10 -9.03 10.36
C TRP A 273 -10.64 -10.06 9.35
N VAL A 274 -10.29 -11.35 9.54
CA VAL A 274 -10.78 -12.50 8.76
C VAL A 274 -11.34 -13.55 9.73
N ARG A 275 -12.28 -14.36 9.26
CA ARG A 275 -12.89 -15.45 10.06
C ARG A 275 -12.11 -16.76 9.93
#